data_7965a6f4a35dc97f6604583743ff94b6
#
_entry.id   7965a6f4a35dc97f6604583743ff94b6
#
_cell.length_a   1.000
_cell.length_b   1.000
_cell.length_c   1.000
_cell.angle_alpha   90.00
_cell.angle_beta   90.00
_cell.angle_gamma   90.00
#
_symmetry.space_group_name_H-M   'P 1'
#
loop_
_entity.id
_entity.type
_entity.pdbx_description
1 polymer ?
#
loop_
_entity_poly.entity_id
_entity_poly.type
_entity_poly.pdbx_seq_one_letter_code
_entity_poly.pdbx_strand_id
1 'polypeptide(L)' 'TDGWTVGMKVSHKKWGTGTVVRITGEGDRQELDVAFAGMGIKRLLASFAPIEKIEE' A
#
# COMPACT_ATOMS: atom_id res chain seq x y z
N THR A 1 -10.57 -3.63 -12.64
CA THR A 1 -9.97 -2.38 -12.28
C THR A 1 -8.70 -2.60 -11.50
N ASP A 2 -7.94 -1.55 -11.38
CA ASP A 2 -6.65 -1.64 -10.72
C ASP A 2 -6.72 -1.22 -9.27
N GLY A 3 -7.76 -1.65 -8.61
CA GLY A 3 -7.92 -1.29 -7.21
C GLY A 3 -6.92 -2.02 -6.31
N TRP A 4 -6.82 -1.53 -5.09
CA TRP A 4 -5.95 -2.14 -4.09
C TRP A 4 -6.74 -3.19 -3.33
N THR A 5 -6.04 -4.22 -2.86
CA THR A 5 -6.69 -5.32 -2.16
C THR A 5 -5.87 -5.68 -0.93
N VAL A 6 -6.56 -5.98 0.17
CA VAL A 6 -5.89 -6.44 1.38
C VAL A 6 -5.15 -7.74 1.08
N GLY A 7 -3.90 -7.81 1.54
CA GLY A 7 -3.04 -8.96 1.25
C GLY A 7 -2.13 -8.75 0.07
N MET A 8 -2.38 -7.71 -0.71
CA MET A 8 -1.57 -7.39 -1.87
C MET A 8 -0.20 -6.90 -1.44
N LYS A 9 0.82 -7.26 -2.20
CA LYS A 9 2.17 -6.80 -1.92
C LYS A 9 2.49 -5.58 -2.78
N VAL A 10 3.20 -4.65 -2.17
CA VAL A 10 3.57 -3.42 -2.84
C VAL A 10 5.04 -3.12 -2.60
N SER A 11 5.61 -2.32 -3.47
CA SER A 11 6.98 -1.86 -3.34
C SER A 11 6.96 -0.35 -3.16
N HIS A 12 7.60 0.11 -2.10
CA HIS A 12 7.71 1.54 -1.81
C HIS A 12 9.14 1.97 -2.12
N LYS A 13 9.28 3.11 -2.75
CA LYS A 13 10.61 3.56 -3.16
C LYS A 13 11.56 3.74 -2.00
N LYS A 14 11.04 4.10 -0.86
CA LYS A 14 11.85 4.42 0.30
C LYS A 14 11.94 3.28 1.30
N TRP A 15 10.83 2.54 1.45
CA TRP A 15 10.73 1.57 2.53
C TRP A 15 10.75 0.13 2.05
N GLY A 16 10.81 -0.08 0.75
CA GLY A 16 10.89 -1.44 0.22
C GLY A 16 9.55 -2.12 0.14
N THR A 17 9.56 -3.44 0.25
CA THR A 17 8.35 -4.23 0.06
C THR A 17 7.49 -4.25 1.31
N GLY A 18 6.19 -4.12 1.11
CA GLY A 18 5.24 -4.22 2.20
C GLY A 18 3.99 -4.97 1.76
N THR A 19 3.10 -5.20 2.71
CA THR A 19 1.84 -5.90 2.44
C THR A 19 0.69 -5.02 2.91
N VAL A 20 -0.31 -4.86 2.05
CA VAL A 20 -1.49 -4.09 2.40
C VAL A 20 -2.31 -4.88 3.42
N VAL A 21 -2.54 -4.27 4.59
CA VAL A 21 -3.28 -4.93 5.65
C VAL A 21 -4.65 -4.32 5.87
N ARG A 22 -4.86 -3.11 5.37
CA ARG A 22 -6.17 -2.46 5.52
C ARG A 22 -6.33 -1.40 4.45
N ILE A 23 -7.55 -1.22 3.99
CA ILE A 23 -7.90 -0.21 2.99
C ILE A 23 -9.06 0.60 3.51
N THR A 24 -8.96 1.91 3.46
CA THR A 24 -10.00 2.82 3.92
C THR A 24 -10.26 3.88 2.87
N GLY A 25 -11.51 4.30 2.74
CA GLY A 25 -11.87 5.34 1.81
C GLY A 25 -12.07 4.83 0.40
N GLU A 26 -12.34 5.75 -0.51
CA GLU A 26 -12.66 5.42 -1.91
C GLU A 26 -12.02 6.41 -2.85
N GLY A 27 -11.79 5.96 -4.07
CA GLY A 27 -11.32 6.82 -5.13
C GLY A 27 -10.02 7.50 -4.77
N ASP A 28 -9.98 8.82 -4.97
CA ASP A 28 -8.76 9.59 -4.72
C ASP A 28 -8.42 9.72 -3.24
N ARG A 29 -9.36 9.35 -2.37
CA ARG A 29 -9.14 9.46 -0.94
C ARG A 29 -8.84 8.13 -0.28
N GLN A 30 -8.57 7.12 -1.07
CA GLN A 30 -8.29 5.80 -0.55
C GLN A 30 -6.97 5.79 0.19
N GLU A 31 -6.99 5.23 1.39
CA GLU A 31 -5.79 5.12 2.21
C GLU A 31 -5.48 3.66 2.44
N LEU A 32 -4.20 3.35 2.45
CA LEU A 32 -3.73 1.99 2.63
C LEU A 32 -2.89 1.93 3.90
N ASP A 33 -3.17 0.94 4.73
CA ASP A 33 -2.29 0.61 5.83
C ASP A 33 -1.42 -0.52 5.35
N VAL A 34 -0.12 -0.27 5.26
CA VAL A 34 0.83 -1.22 4.69
C VAL A 34 1.87 -1.59 5.74
N ALA A 35 2.06 -2.87 5.94
CA ALA A 35 3.05 -3.38 6.89
C ALA A 35 4.36 -3.58 6.16
N PHE A 36 5.37 -2.81 6.53
CA PHE A 36 6.70 -2.92 5.95
C PHE A 36 7.63 -3.64 6.92
N ALA A 37 8.44 -4.53 6.39
CA ALA A 37 9.38 -5.28 7.22
C ALA A 37 10.33 -4.32 7.92
N GLY A 38 10.40 -4.42 9.23
CA GLY A 38 11.30 -3.59 10.00
C GLY A 38 10.83 -2.17 10.25
N MET A 39 9.70 -1.78 9.65
CA MET A 39 9.20 -0.41 9.76
C MET A 39 7.85 -0.33 10.47
N GLY A 40 7.17 -1.45 10.60
CA GLY A 40 5.83 -1.45 11.14
C GLY A 40 4.81 -1.04 10.10
N ILE A 41 3.63 -0.67 10.57
CA ILE A 41 2.52 -0.32 9.67
C ILE A 41 2.54 1.17 9.39
N LYS A 42 2.47 1.52 8.11
CA LYS A 42 2.43 2.89 7.66
C LYS A 42 1.14 3.15 6.91
N ARG A 43 0.53 4.29 7.15
CA ARG A 43 -0.67 4.69 6.42
C ARG A 43 -0.27 5.57 5.25
N LEU A 44 -0.70 5.18 4.07
CA LEU A 44 -0.34 5.84 2.83
C LEU A 44 -1.58 6.26 2.08
N LEU A 45 -1.53 7.41 1.42
CA LEU A 45 -2.59 7.84 0.53
C LEU A 45 -2.32 7.22 -0.82
N ALA A 46 -3.21 6.33 -1.26
CA ALA A 46 -2.96 5.51 -2.44
C ALA A 46 -2.62 6.32 -3.69
N SER A 47 -3.24 7.50 -3.84
CA SER A 47 -3.03 8.30 -5.04
C SER A 47 -1.73 9.10 -5.02
N PHE A 48 -1.08 9.21 -3.86
CA PHE A 48 0.15 10.00 -3.75
C PHE A 48 1.39 9.19 -3.39
N ALA A 49 1.20 8.05 -2.74
CA ALA A 49 2.34 7.29 -2.26
C ALA A 49 3.14 6.73 -3.43
N PRO A 50 4.49 6.75 -3.34
CA PRO A 50 5.33 6.20 -4.40
C PRO A 50 5.42 4.68 -4.27
N ILE A 51 4.29 4.02 -4.47
CA ILE A 51 4.22 2.57 -4.35
C ILE A 51 3.76 1.96 -5.65
N GLU A 52 4.17 0.72 -5.86
CA GLU A 52 3.79 -0.06 -7.03
C GLU A 52 3.33 -1.42 -6.58
N LYS A 53 2.36 -1.96 -7.32
CA LYS A 53 1.89 -3.31 -7.07
C LYS A 53 2.96 -4.30 -7.51
N ILE A 54 3.20 -5.30 -6.67
CA ILE A 54 4.12 -6.38 -7.02
C ILE A 54 3.29 -7.55 -7.49
N GLU A 55 3.52 -7.96 -8.73
CA GLU A 55 2.85 -9.11 -9.31
C GLU A 55 3.79 -10.29 -9.30
N GLU A 56 3.26 -11.42 -8.85
CA GLU A 56 4.05 -12.65 -8.82
C GLU A 56 3.49 -13.66 -9.77
#